data_420812b466ceebd90e23be3af3ad6a0e
#
_entry.id   420812b466ceebd90e23be3af3ad6a0e
#
_cell.length_a   1.000
_cell.length_b   1.000
_cell.length_c   1.000
_cell.angle_alpha   90.00
_cell.angle_beta   90.00
_cell.angle_gamma   90.00
#
_symmetry.space_group_name_H-M   'P 1'
#
loop_
_entity.id
_entity.type
_entity.pdbx_description
1 polymer ?
#
loop_
_entity_poly.entity_id
_entity_poly.type
_entity_poly.pdbx_seq_one_letter_code
_entity_poly.pdbx_strand_id
1 'polypeptide(L)'
;GLGDVYKRQALQQKLFEQFRMLNAKGEIKDLCTIFEQTVHKIPPAGAGECALPKLLQYTYLHQLKPLAMAEFWWGNSPKTEVRHHGYYYPSCKGKCEPILQHMLQGLEVDENPLSPHAHRKEELEIVFEDEWLVVVNKPSGMLSVPGKEEETDSVYHRVKAKYPEATGPMIVHRLDMATSGLLLVAKTKEVHQHLQEQFINRSIKKRYVALLDRNGLNQQLEETGTINLPLCLNPLDRPRQMVSEEYGKPAVTEYRILNDSDKYIRIALYPLTGRTHQLRVHTAHHQGLNCPILGDELYGKKADRLYLHAEYIEFRHPVYGDIICIQKEAEF
;
A
#
# COMPACT_ATOMS: atom_id res chain seq x y z
N GLY A 1 -35.07 18.77 20.40
CA GLY A 1 -34.49 20.07 20.72
C GLY A 1 -33.06 19.97 21.26
N LEU A 2 -32.38 21.09 21.50
CA LEU A 2 -31.00 21.13 22.03
C LEU A 2 -30.83 20.30 23.32
N GLY A 3 -31.84 20.29 24.20
CA GLY A 3 -31.85 19.50 25.43
C GLY A 3 -31.75 17.97 25.22
N ASP A 4 -32.26 17.46 24.13
CA ASP A 4 -32.19 16.01 23.81
C ASP A 4 -30.82 15.60 23.30
N VAL A 5 -30.13 16.50 22.61
CA VAL A 5 -28.74 16.28 22.14
C VAL A 5 -27.80 16.19 23.34
N TYR A 6 -27.90 17.12 24.30
CA TYR A 6 -27.09 17.11 25.54
C TYR A 6 -27.35 15.85 26.38
N LYS A 7 -28.61 15.42 26.51
CA LYS A 7 -28.95 14.19 27.25
C LYS A 7 -28.38 12.95 26.59
N ARG A 8 -28.43 12.87 25.27
CA ARG A 8 -27.83 11.75 24.51
C ARG A 8 -26.32 11.71 24.67
N GLN A 9 -25.64 12.86 24.55
CA GLN A 9 -24.18 12.94 24.73
C GLN A 9 -23.78 12.56 26.15
N ALA A 10 -24.46 13.04 27.16
CA ALA A 10 -24.19 12.70 28.58
C ALA A 10 -24.43 11.19 28.85
N LEU A 11 -25.46 10.60 28.27
CA LEU A 11 -25.72 9.16 28.40
C LEU A 11 -24.64 8.34 27.68
N GLN A 12 -24.25 8.74 26.47
CA GLN A 12 -23.20 8.10 25.70
C GLN A 12 -21.85 8.14 26.42
N GLN A 13 -21.50 9.27 27.02
CA GLN A 13 -20.29 9.41 27.83
C GLN A 13 -20.29 8.47 29.03
N LYS A 14 -21.42 8.40 29.78
CA LYS A 14 -21.56 7.45 30.90
C LYS A 14 -21.42 5.99 30.46
N LEU A 15 -21.95 5.64 29.30
CA LEU A 15 -21.78 4.30 28.73
C LEU A 15 -20.31 4.02 28.44
N PHE A 16 -19.58 4.94 27.81
CA PHE A 16 -18.16 4.76 27.51
C PHE A 16 -17.29 4.64 28.77
N GLU A 17 -17.62 5.35 29.85
CA GLU A 17 -16.96 5.24 31.16
C GLU A 17 -17.20 3.88 31.82
N GLN A 18 -18.31 3.21 31.50
CA GLN A 18 -18.62 1.87 32.00
C GLN A 18 -17.92 0.74 31.22
N PHE A 19 -17.52 0.98 29.97
CA PHE A 19 -16.75 0.03 29.17
C PHE A 19 -15.30 0.01 29.64
N ARG A 20 -14.99 -0.93 30.53
CA ARG A 20 -13.66 -1.12 31.10
C ARG A 20 -12.93 -2.23 30.36
N MET A 21 -11.83 -1.89 29.71
CA MET A 21 -11.01 -2.79 28.92
C MET A 21 -9.77 -3.20 29.70
N LEU A 22 -9.61 -4.53 29.90
CA LEU A 22 -8.42 -5.14 30.48
C LEU A 22 -7.31 -5.27 29.42
N ASN A 23 -6.06 -5.10 29.84
CA ASN A 23 -4.92 -5.56 29.06
C ASN A 23 -4.32 -6.87 29.63
N ALA A 24 -3.35 -7.44 28.96
CA ALA A 24 -2.70 -8.68 29.40
C ALA A 24 -1.87 -8.52 30.70
N LYS A 25 -1.57 -7.29 31.13
CA LYS A 25 -0.93 -6.97 32.42
C LYS A 25 -1.93 -6.86 33.56
N GLY A 26 -3.24 -6.95 33.30
CA GLY A 26 -4.29 -6.74 34.28
C GLY A 26 -4.65 -5.26 34.55
N GLU A 27 -4.14 -4.34 33.75
CA GLU A 27 -4.49 -2.92 33.86
C GLU A 27 -5.83 -2.64 33.19
N ILE A 28 -6.66 -1.80 33.81
CA ILE A 28 -8.00 -1.45 33.34
C ILE A 28 -8.03 0.00 32.89
N LYS A 29 -8.54 0.26 31.68
CA LYS A 29 -8.89 1.61 31.23
C LYS A 29 -10.31 1.63 30.65
N ASP A 30 -11.05 2.72 30.91
CA ASP A 30 -12.32 2.98 30.23
C ASP A 30 -12.08 3.53 28.81
N LEU A 31 -13.13 3.52 27.98
CA LEU A 31 -13.01 3.98 26.60
C LEU A 31 -12.65 5.47 26.50
N CYS A 32 -13.13 6.31 27.42
CA CYS A 32 -12.81 7.74 27.39
C CYS A 32 -11.31 7.95 27.61
N THR A 33 -10.71 7.28 28.59
CA THR A 33 -9.27 7.29 28.85
C THR A 33 -8.45 6.77 27.68
N ILE A 34 -8.91 5.69 27.01
CA ILE A 34 -8.22 5.11 25.84
C ILE A 34 -8.21 6.11 24.67
N PHE A 35 -9.31 6.84 24.45
CA PHE A 35 -9.44 7.75 23.31
C PHE A 35 -8.92 9.16 23.54
N GLU A 36 -8.64 9.55 24.79
CA GLU A 36 -8.19 10.90 25.15
C GLU A 36 -6.96 11.37 24.35
N GLN A 37 -6.02 10.48 24.09
CA GLN A 37 -4.79 10.77 23.34
C GLN A 37 -4.90 10.50 21.84
N THR A 38 -6.08 10.12 21.33
CA THR A 38 -6.31 9.89 19.91
C THR A 38 -6.76 11.17 19.21
N VAL A 39 -6.69 11.18 17.87
CA VAL A 39 -7.22 12.28 17.04
C VAL A 39 -8.72 12.53 17.27
N HIS A 40 -9.45 11.51 17.71
CA HIS A 40 -10.89 11.60 17.96
C HIS A 40 -11.24 12.18 19.33
N LYS A 41 -10.34 12.10 20.33
CA LYS A 41 -10.52 12.52 21.72
C LYS A 41 -11.74 11.94 22.43
N ILE A 42 -12.78 11.58 21.70
CA ILE A 42 -14.03 10.99 22.18
C ILE A 42 -14.24 9.67 21.45
N PRO A 43 -14.62 8.58 22.15
CA PRO A 43 -14.89 7.30 21.51
C PRO A 43 -15.99 7.42 20.44
N PRO A 44 -15.77 6.92 19.21
CA PRO A 44 -16.84 6.86 18.21
C PRO A 44 -17.95 5.90 18.64
N ALA A 45 -19.18 6.12 18.18
CA ALA A 45 -20.31 5.22 18.44
C ALA A 45 -19.99 3.78 18.01
N GLY A 46 -20.24 2.80 18.89
CA GLY A 46 -19.93 1.40 18.71
C GLY A 46 -18.45 1.03 18.90
N ALA A 47 -17.63 1.90 19.49
CA ALA A 47 -16.28 1.55 19.92
C ALA A 47 -16.35 0.47 21.03
N GLY A 48 -15.50 -0.57 20.93
CA GLY A 48 -15.49 -1.71 21.86
C GLY A 48 -16.55 -2.80 21.60
N GLU A 49 -17.45 -2.62 20.64
CA GLU A 49 -18.50 -3.60 20.32
C GLU A 49 -18.08 -4.65 19.30
N CYS A 50 -16.90 -4.50 18.67
CA CYS A 50 -16.36 -5.51 17.74
C CYS A 50 -16.02 -6.83 18.46
N ALA A 51 -15.95 -7.91 17.68
CA ALA A 51 -15.72 -9.25 18.21
C ALA A 51 -14.39 -9.37 18.96
N LEU A 52 -13.31 -8.85 18.40
CA LEU A 52 -11.96 -9.02 18.95
C LEU A 52 -11.78 -8.37 20.33
N PRO A 53 -12.16 -7.09 20.60
CA PRO A 53 -12.13 -6.56 21.95
C PRO A 53 -12.94 -7.38 22.97
N LYS A 54 -14.10 -7.91 22.57
CA LYS A 54 -14.93 -8.74 23.45
C LYS A 54 -14.28 -10.09 23.76
N LEU A 55 -13.65 -10.72 22.76
CA LEU A 55 -12.93 -11.97 22.95
C LEU A 55 -11.71 -11.81 23.84
N LEU A 56 -10.92 -10.75 23.66
CA LEU A 56 -9.78 -10.45 24.54
C LEU A 56 -10.24 -10.13 25.96
N GLN A 57 -11.30 -9.35 26.13
CA GLN A 57 -11.87 -9.07 27.44
C GLN A 57 -12.30 -10.36 28.16
N TYR A 58 -13.01 -11.24 27.45
CA TYR A 58 -13.39 -12.56 27.99
C TYR A 58 -12.17 -13.37 28.40
N THR A 59 -11.16 -13.42 27.52
CA THR A 59 -9.92 -14.17 27.74
C THR A 59 -9.21 -13.70 29.03
N TYR A 60 -9.08 -12.38 29.24
CA TYR A 60 -8.41 -11.85 30.43
C TYR A 60 -9.23 -12.03 31.70
N LEU A 61 -10.56 -11.84 31.64
CA LEU A 61 -11.44 -12.07 32.79
C LEU A 61 -11.39 -13.52 33.24
N HIS A 62 -11.21 -14.48 32.34
CA HIS A 62 -11.12 -15.92 32.66
C HIS A 62 -9.68 -16.42 32.80
N GLN A 63 -8.68 -15.50 32.89
CA GLN A 63 -7.26 -15.84 33.02
C GLN A 63 -6.73 -16.80 31.93
N LEU A 64 -7.31 -16.72 30.73
CA LEU A 64 -6.87 -17.47 29.56
C LEU A 64 -5.75 -16.71 28.84
N LYS A 65 -4.85 -17.45 28.17
CA LYS A 65 -3.79 -16.87 27.36
C LYS A 65 -4.18 -16.94 25.87
N PRO A 66 -4.38 -15.81 25.17
CA PRO A 66 -4.61 -15.85 23.72
C PRO A 66 -3.34 -16.33 23.01
N LEU A 67 -3.46 -17.26 22.07
CA LEU A 67 -2.34 -17.84 21.32
C LEU A 67 -2.23 -17.22 19.91
N ALA A 68 -3.36 -17.05 19.26
CA ALA A 68 -3.45 -16.45 17.93
C ALA A 68 -4.84 -15.88 17.71
N MET A 69 -4.96 -14.90 16.82
CA MET A 69 -6.24 -14.31 16.43
C MET A 69 -6.22 -13.90 14.97
N ALA A 70 -7.40 -13.93 14.35
CA ALA A 70 -7.61 -13.43 13.01
C ALA A 70 -9.05 -12.95 12.86
N GLU A 71 -9.24 -11.86 12.11
CA GLU A 71 -10.57 -11.33 11.77
C GLU A 71 -10.83 -11.52 10.28
N PHE A 72 -12.00 -12.02 9.93
CA PHE A 72 -12.44 -12.15 8.55
C PHE A 72 -13.88 -11.67 8.41
N TRP A 73 -14.22 -11.23 7.22
CA TRP A 73 -15.57 -10.77 6.95
C TRP A 73 -16.53 -11.92 6.73
N TRP A 74 -17.66 -11.89 7.45
CA TRP A 74 -18.73 -12.86 7.30
C TRP A 74 -20.01 -12.20 6.79
N GLY A 75 -20.45 -12.57 5.59
CA GLY A 75 -21.69 -12.07 4.99
C GLY A 75 -21.47 -11.26 3.71
N ASN A 76 -22.50 -10.52 3.32
CA ASN A 76 -22.46 -9.66 2.12
C ASN A 76 -21.61 -8.40 2.37
N SER A 77 -21.06 -7.84 1.30
CA SER A 77 -20.31 -6.59 1.36
C SER A 77 -21.19 -5.44 1.86
N PRO A 78 -20.73 -4.62 2.81
CA PRO A 78 -21.48 -3.44 3.24
C PRO A 78 -21.50 -2.39 2.13
N LYS A 79 -22.52 -1.50 2.17
CA LYS A 79 -22.69 -0.44 1.14
C LYS A 79 -21.55 0.60 1.16
N THR A 80 -20.82 0.73 2.26
CA THR A 80 -19.81 1.77 2.48
C THR A 80 -18.42 1.36 2.02
N GLU A 81 -18.15 0.06 1.93
CA GLU A 81 -16.84 -0.48 1.53
C GLU A 81 -17.01 -1.88 0.94
N VAL A 82 -16.08 -2.30 0.07
CA VAL A 82 -16.11 -3.64 -0.50
C VAL A 82 -15.39 -4.61 0.43
N ARG A 83 -16.14 -5.63 0.93
CA ARG A 83 -15.59 -6.71 1.74
C ARG A 83 -16.09 -8.05 1.22
N HIS A 84 -15.18 -8.99 1.04
CA HIS A 84 -15.51 -10.33 0.54
C HIS A 84 -15.67 -11.31 1.70
N HIS A 85 -16.71 -12.13 1.63
CA HIS A 85 -16.98 -13.19 2.60
C HIS A 85 -15.77 -14.14 2.73
N GLY A 86 -15.35 -14.42 3.97
CA GLY A 86 -14.23 -15.30 4.27
C GLY A 86 -12.83 -14.68 4.10
N TYR A 87 -12.72 -13.44 3.62
CA TYR A 87 -11.44 -12.76 3.50
C TYR A 87 -11.03 -12.08 4.81
N TYR A 88 -9.74 -12.10 5.11
CA TYR A 88 -9.18 -11.45 6.29
C TYR A 88 -9.05 -9.94 6.07
N TYR A 89 -9.40 -9.19 7.10
CA TYR A 89 -9.30 -7.73 7.11
C TYR A 89 -8.67 -7.27 8.42
N PRO A 90 -7.85 -6.21 8.39
CA PRO A 90 -7.34 -5.61 9.63
C PRO A 90 -8.48 -4.99 10.43
N SER A 91 -8.32 -4.94 11.74
CA SER A 91 -9.24 -4.23 12.63
C SER A 91 -9.38 -2.77 12.23
N CYS A 92 -10.57 -2.21 12.42
CA CYS A 92 -10.82 -0.83 12.01
C CYS A 92 -9.98 0.15 12.85
N LYS A 93 -9.28 1.07 12.18
CA LYS A 93 -8.35 1.99 12.82
C LYS A 93 -9.04 3.01 13.72
N GLY A 94 -10.21 3.52 13.33
CA GLY A 94 -10.87 4.59 14.07
C GLY A 94 -11.59 4.15 15.36
N LYS A 95 -11.94 2.87 15.51
CA LYS A 95 -12.72 2.37 16.66
C LYS A 95 -11.99 1.30 17.46
N CYS A 96 -11.42 0.30 16.77
CA CYS A 96 -10.84 -0.87 17.44
C CYS A 96 -9.36 -0.72 17.72
N GLU A 97 -8.60 -0.06 16.84
CA GLU A 97 -7.14 0.05 16.99
C GLU A 97 -6.71 0.67 18.33
N PRO A 98 -7.24 1.81 18.81
CA PRO A 98 -6.85 2.36 20.12
C PRO A 98 -7.16 1.42 21.29
N ILE A 99 -8.27 0.68 21.20
CA ILE A 99 -8.67 -0.30 22.20
C ILE A 99 -7.69 -1.47 22.19
N LEU A 100 -7.38 -2.00 21.02
CA LEU A 100 -6.45 -3.10 20.87
C LEU A 100 -5.03 -2.72 21.27
N GLN A 101 -4.56 -1.50 20.97
CA GLN A 101 -3.28 -0.99 21.45
C GLN A 101 -3.17 -1.04 22.99
N HIS A 102 -4.27 -0.80 23.71
CA HIS A 102 -4.30 -0.99 25.17
C HIS A 102 -4.38 -2.48 25.53
N MET A 103 -5.32 -3.22 24.96
CA MET A 103 -5.60 -4.60 25.34
C MET A 103 -4.45 -5.58 25.06
N LEU A 104 -3.64 -5.31 24.04
CA LEU A 104 -2.49 -6.15 23.67
C LEU A 104 -1.24 -5.87 24.50
N GLN A 105 -1.22 -4.84 25.34
CA GLN A 105 -0.08 -4.56 26.22
C GLN A 105 0.19 -5.70 27.18
N GLY A 106 1.40 -6.26 27.12
CA GLY A 106 1.82 -7.41 27.91
C GLY A 106 1.76 -8.74 27.18
N LEU A 107 1.27 -8.77 25.93
CA LEU A 107 1.44 -9.91 25.02
C LEU A 107 2.65 -9.69 24.11
N GLU A 108 3.35 -10.79 23.79
CA GLU A 108 4.23 -10.83 22.64
C GLU A 108 3.35 -10.94 21.39
N VAL A 109 3.32 -9.89 20.60
CA VAL A 109 2.58 -9.83 19.33
C VAL A 109 3.57 -9.58 18.20
N ASP A 110 3.31 -10.20 17.05
CA ASP A 110 4.07 -9.92 15.83
C ASP A 110 3.95 -8.44 15.46
N GLU A 111 5.03 -7.89 14.91
CA GLU A 111 4.99 -6.51 14.38
C GLU A 111 3.89 -6.42 13.30
N ASN A 112 3.03 -5.42 13.40
CA ASN A 112 2.04 -5.17 12.37
C ASN A 112 2.74 -4.81 11.05
N PRO A 113 2.67 -5.64 10.00
CA PRO A 113 3.36 -5.38 8.73
C PRO A 113 2.87 -4.10 8.04
N LEU A 114 1.70 -3.57 8.44
CA LEU A 114 1.15 -2.30 7.97
C LEU A 114 1.48 -1.14 8.91
N SER A 115 2.25 -1.39 9.98
CA SER A 115 2.69 -0.34 10.91
C SER A 115 3.63 0.64 10.22
N PRO A 116 3.49 1.95 10.48
CA PRO A 116 4.46 2.96 10.02
C PRO A 116 5.91 2.68 10.48
N HIS A 117 6.07 1.82 11.49
CA HIS A 117 7.34 1.47 12.08
C HIS A 117 7.99 0.20 11.49
N ALA A 118 7.23 -0.63 10.76
CA ALA A 118 7.71 -1.91 10.24
C ALA A 118 8.94 -1.75 9.30
N HIS A 119 9.06 -0.61 8.62
CA HIS A 119 10.19 -0.30 7.73
C HIS A 119 11.18 0.75 8.27
N ARG A 120 10.99 1.27 9.50
CA ARG A 120 11.88 2.31 10.07
C ARG A 120 13.32 1.84 10.30
N LYS A 121 13.61 0.54 10.27
CA LYS A 121 14.95 -0.01 10.52
C LYS A 121 15.85 -0.02 9.27
N GLU A 122 15.29 0.05 8.07
CA GLU A 122 16.06 0.07 6.83
C GLU A 122 16.20 1.50 6.32
N GLU A 123 17.45 1.96 6.14
CA GLU A 123 17.69 3.24 5.47
C GLU A 123 17.22 3.16 4.01
N LEU A 124 16.59 4.25 3.53
CA LEU A 124 16.21 4.36 2.13
C LEU A 124 17.49 4.48 1.28
N GLU A 125 17.75 3.46 0.47
CA GLU A 125 18.93 3.43 -0.40
C GLU A 125 18.85 4.55 -1.44
N ILE A 126 19.89 5.39 -1.49
CA ILE A 126 20.07 6.40 -2.52
C ILE A 126 20.95 5.81 -3.61
N VAL A 127 20.42 5.73 -4.83
CA VAL A 127 21.12 5.17 -5.99
C VAL A 127 21.84 6.26 -6.78
N PHE A 128 21.26 7.45 -6.82
CA PHE A 128 21.85 8.64 -7.45
C PHE A 128 21.43 9.89 -6.69
N GLU A 129 22.33 10.84 -6.56
CA GLU A 129 22.08 12.13 -5.92
C GLU A 129 22.96 13.21 -6.52
N ASP A 130 22.34 14.39 -6.72
CA ASP A 130 23.04 15.64 -6.98
C ASP A 130 22.39 16.81 -6.22
N GLU A 131 22.72 18.04 -6.57
CA GLU A 131 22.16 19.24 -5.94
C GLU A 131 20.64 19.35 -6.15
N TRP A 132 20.10 18.84 -7.26
CA TRP A 132 18.75 19.11 -7.76
C TRP A 132 17.75 17.98 -7.57
N LEU A 133 18.24 16.75 -7.60
CA LEU A 133 17.38 15.58 -7.56
C LEU A 133 18.05 14.38 -6.88
N VAL A 134 17.22 13.41 -6.54
CA VAL A 134 17.62 12.12 -5.94
C VAL A 134 16.88 10.99 -6.64
N VAL A 135 17.53 9.87 -6.87
CA VAL A 135 16.88 8.61 -7.24
C VAL A 135 17.11 7.60 -6.12
N VAL A 136 16.02 7.11 -5.59
CA VAL A 136 16.04 6.15 -4.48
C VAL A 136 15.59 4.77 -4.94
N ASN A 137 16.08 3.74 -4.29
CA ASN A 137 15.56 2.38 -4.41
C ASN A 137 14.47 2.17 -3.35
N LYS A 138 13.20 2.27 -3.77
CA LYS A 138 12.06 2.06 -2.87
C LYS A 138 11.94 0.58 -2.52
N PRO A 139 11.94 0.17 -1.25
CA PRO A 139 11.67 -1.22 -0.89
C PRO A 139 10.22 -1.61 -1.19
N SER A 140 9.97 -2.92 -1.38
CA SER A 140 8.62 -3.47 -1.42
C SER A 140 7.92 -3.23 -0.09
N GLY A 141 6.62 -2.96 -0.11
CA GLY A 141 5.82 -2.69 1.09
C GLY A 141 5.82 -1.24 1.57
N MET A 142 6.72 -0.37 1.06
CA MET A 142 6.75 1.05 1.41
C MET A 142 5.89 1.89 0.46
N LEU A 143 5.18 2.87 1.01
CA LEU A 143 4.43 3.85 0.21
C LEU A 143 5.37 4.85 -0.48
N SER A 144 5.04 5.28 -1.70
CA SER A 144 5.75 6.38 -2.37
C SER A 144 5.42 7.74 -1.75
N VAL A 145 4.15 7.95 -1.43
CA VAL A 145 3.60 9.15 -0.77
C VAL A 145 2.71 8.73 0.39
N PRO A 146 2.49 9.60 1.39
CA PRO A 146 1.59 9.30 2.50
C PRO A 146 0.22 8.84 2.01
N GLY A 147 -0.39 7.91 2.74
CA GLY A 147 -1.78 7.53 2.58
C GLY A 147 -2.72 8.61 3.11
N LYS A 148 -3.99 8.26 3.31
CA LYS A 148 -4.97 9.15 3.94
C LYS A 148 -4.62 9.50 5.41
N GLU A 149 -3.80 8.69 6.04
CA GLU A 149 -3.27 8.89 7.38
C GLU A 149 -1.85 9.45 7.24
N GLU A 150 -1.63 10.66 7.73
CA GLU A 150 -0.37 11.40 7.59
C GLU A 150 0.83 10.72 8.27
N GLU A 151 0.61 9.80 9.20
CA GLU A 151 1.66 9.13 9.99
C GLU A 151 2.28 7.90 9.32
N THR A 152 1.80 7.48 8.13
CA THR A 152 2.34 6.30 7.46
C THR A 152 3.71 6.57 6.85
N ASP A 153 4.68 5.70 7.16
CA ASP A 153 6.02 5.76 6.56
C ASP A 153 5.95 5.72 5.04
N SER A 154 6.69 6.59 4.39
CA SER A 154 6.72 6.68 2.93
C SER A 154 8.05 7.25 2.45
N VAL A 155 8.36 7.03 1.17
CA VAL A 155 9.53 7.67 0.55
C VAL A 155 9.49 9.18 0.77
N TYR A 156 8.32 9.81 0.58
CA TYR A 156 8.16 11.26 0.81
C TYR A 156 8.61 11.68 2.21
N HIS A 157 8.17 11.02 3.26
CA HIS A 157 8.55 11.39 4.63
C HIS A 157 10.05 11.22 4.87
N ARG A 158 10.64 10.15 4.37
CA ARG A 158 12.07 9.88 4.55
C ARG A 158 12.95 10.88 3.78
N VAL A 159 12.60 11.19 2.53
CA VAL A 159 13.36 12.18 1.76
C VAL A 159 13.14 13.61 2.28
N LYS A 160 11.94 13.93 2.77
CA LYS A 160 11.67 15.24 3.39
C LYS A 160 12.46 15.42 4.69
N ALA A 161 12.58 14.37 5.50
CA ALA A 161 13.41 14.39 6.70
C ALA A 161 14.91 14.52 6.37
N LYS A 162 15.38 13.87 5.31
CA LYS A 162 16.78 13.93 4.87
C LYS A 162 17.14 15.27 4.20
N TYR A 163 16.19 15.88 3.49
CA TYR A 163 16.36 17.14 2.76
C TYR A 163 15.33 18.17 3.24
N PRO A 164 15.48 18.71 4.46
CA PRO A 164 14.51 19.65 5.04
C PRO A 164 14.34 20.94 4.21
N GLU A 165 15.39 21.37 3.52
CA GLU A 165 15.40 22.56 2.68
C GLU A 165 14.73 22.34 1.30
N ALA A 166 14.38 21.09 0.95
CA ALA A 166 13.74 20.80 -0.32
C ALA A 166 12.36 21.46 -0.41
N THR A 167 12.05 22.04 -1.59
CA THR A 167 10.82 22.77 -1.86
C THR A 167 9.88 21.98 -2.78
N GLY A 168 8.58 22.25 -2.71
CA GLY A 168 7.58 21.63 -3.57
C GLY A 168 7.22 20.21 -3.19
N PRO A 169 6.52 19.48 -4.08
CA PRO A 169 5.96 18.15 -3.79
C PRO A 169 6.98 17.02 -3.71
N MET A 170 8.21 17.21 -4.16
CA MET A 170 9.35 16.29 -4.21
C MET A 170 9.12 15.02 -5.05
N ILE A 171 8.08 14.23 -4.79
CA ILE A 171 7.80 12.95 -5.46
C ILE A 171 7.25 13.21 -6.86
N VAL A 172 8.00 12.85 -7.89
CA VAL A 172 7.68 13.13 -9.29
C VAL A 172 6.68 12.13 -9.87
N HIS A 173 6.84 10.85 -9.51
CA HIS A 173 5.96 9.76 -9.93
C HIS A 173 5.80 8.75 -8.78
N ARG A 174 4.92 7.76 -8.95
CA ARG A 174 4.62 6.80 -7.90
C ARG A 174 4.88 5.37 -8.36
N LEU A 175 5.37 4.55 -7.45
CA LEU A 175 5.28 3.09 -7.50
C LEU A 175 4.18 2.63 -6.53
N ASP A 176 3.53 1.52 -6.85
CA ASP A 176 2.60 0.88 -5.93
C ASP A 176 3.34 0.47 -4.64
N MET A 177 2.64 0.36 -3.52
CA MET A 177 3.23 -0.02 -2.24
C MET A 177 4.06 -1.30 -2.35
N ALA A 178 3.51 -2.33 -2.98
CA ALA A 178 4.15 -3.62 -3.14
C ALA A 178 5.29 -3.65 -4.19
N THR A 179 5.35 -2.69 -5.12
CA THR A 179 6.39 -2.59 -6.15
C THR A 179 7.66 -1.99 -5.56
N SER A 180 8.80 -2.62 -5.79
CA SER A 180 10.12 -2.09 -5.43
C SER A 180 10.81 -1.37 -6.60
N GLY A 181 11.90 -0.64 -6.33
CA GLY A 181 12.80 -0.11 -7.34
C GLY A 181 12.88 1.40 -7.43
N LEU A 182 13.38 1.88 -8.55
CA LEU A 182 13.79 3.26 -8.76
C LEU A 182 12.62 4.24 -8.71
N LEU A 183 12.73 5.24 -7.83
CA LEU A 183 11.81 6.34 -7.66
C LEU A 183 12.55 7.66 -7.75
N LEU A 184 12.10 8.54 -8.66
CA LEU A 184 12.71 9.85 -8.92
C LEU A 184 12.10 10.91 -7.99
N VAL A 185 12.97 11.67 -7.33
CA VAL A 185 12.63 12.69 -6.34
C VAL A 185 13.28 14.00 -6.71
N ALA A 186 12.54 15.09 -6.75
CA ALA A 186 13.04 16.44 -7.00
C ALA A 186 13.31 17.17 -5.67
N LYS A 187 14.39 17.93 -5.58
CA LYS A 187 14.72 18.76 -4.41
C LYS A 187 14.11 20.17 -4.49
N THR A 188 13.73 20.63 -5.70
CA THR A 188 13.08 21.94 -5.89
C THR A 188 11.78 21.82 -6.68
N LYS A 189 10.92 22.82 -6.54
CA LYS A 189 9.64 22.88 -7.25
C LYS A 189 9.83 22.96 -8.77
N GLU A 190 10.80 23.70 -9.23
CA GLU A 190 11.13 23.90 -10.66
C GLU A 190 11.57 22.57 -11.28
N VAL A 191 12.50 21.87 -10.63
CA VAL A 191 12.97 20.55 -11.06
C VAL A 191 11.81 19.55 -11.08
N HIS A 192 10.94 19.58 -10.08
CA HIS A 192 9.74 18.74 -10.04
C HIS A 192 8.84 18.99 -11.26
N GLN A 193 8.57 20.26 -11.63
CA GLN A 193 7.75 20.61 -12.77
C GLN A 193 8.36 20.10 -14.09
N HIS A 194 9.65 20.35 -14.31
CA HIS A 194 10.36 19.88 -15.51
C HIS A 194 10.34 18.35 -15.64
N LEU A 195 10.54 17.62 -14.53
CA LEU A 195 10.47 16.16 -14.57
C LEU A 195 9.04 15.67 -14.81
N GLN A 196 8.02 16.31 -14.24
CA GLN A 196 6.62 15.98 -14.52
C GLN A 196 6.25 16.22 -16.00
N GLU A 197 6.73 17.28 -16.62
CA GLU A 197 6.56 17.50 -18.07
C GLU A 197 7.14 16.36 -18.89
N GLN A 198 8.30 15.82 -18.51
CA GLN A 198 8.90 14.67 -19.18
C GLN A 198 8.03 13.40 -19.01
N PHE A 199 7.39 13.20 -17.84
CA PHE A 199 6.42 12.11 -17.67
C PHE A 199 5.16 12.31 -18.53
N ILE A 200 4.63 13.52 -18.61
CA ILE A 200 3.45 13.88 -19.42
C ILE A 200 3.75 13.64 -20.91
N ASN A 201 4.91 14.12 -21.38
CA ASN A 201 5.37 13.98 -22.75
C ASN A 201 5.91 12.60 -23.09
N ARG A 202 5.96 11.67 -22.09
CA ARG A 202 6.45 10.30 -22.24
C ARG A 202 7.89 10.19 -22.75
N SER A 203 8.72 11.20 -22.46
CA SER A 203 10.14 11.20 -22.83
C SER A 203 11.02 10.42 -21.85
N ILE A 204 10.51 10.12 -20.63
CA ILE A 204 11.17 9.26 -19.66
C ILE A 204 11.00 7.80 -20.06
N LYS A 205 12.12 7.07 -20.22
CA LYS A 205 12.09 5.64 -20.45
C LYS A 205 12.18 4.89 -19.14
N LYS A 206 11.39 3.83 -19.02
CA LYS A 206 11.31 2.99 -17.83
C LYS A 206 11.33 1.53 -18.24
N ARG A 207 12.05 0.73 -17.47
CA ARG A 207 11.99 -0.74 -17.57
C ARG A 207 11.72 -1.30 -16.19
N TYR A 208 10.77 -2.21 -16.13
CA TYR A 208 10.48 -3.02 -14.96
C TYR A 208 10.85 -4.46 -15.25
N VAL A 209 11.27 -5.19 -14.22
CA VAL A 209 11.45 -6.65 -14.30
C VAL A 209 10.43 -7.29 -13.37
N ALA A 210 9.86 -8.39 -13.83
CA ALA A 210 8.92 -9.19 -13.05
C ALA A 210 9.18 -10.69 -13.22
N LEU A 211 8.77 -11.47 -12.22
CA LEU A 211 8.57 -12.92 -12.37
C LEU A 211 7.07 -13.18 -12.50
N LEU A 212 6.66 -13.85 -13.56
CA LEU A 212 5.29 -14.29 -13.74
C LEU A 212 5.12 -15.72 -13.21
N ASP A 213 4.00 -15.99 -12.55
CA ASP A 213 3.64 -17.31 -12.05
C ASP A 213 3.04 -18.16 -13.17
N ARG A 214 3.80 -19.13 -13.67
CA ARG A 214 3.39 -20.00 -14.78
C ARG A 214 2.36 -21.08 -14.39
N ASN A 215 1.97 -21.18 -13.15
CA ASN A 215 1.08 -22.22 -12.64
C ASN A 215 -0.22 -22.34 -13.48
N GLY A 216 -0.28 -23.38 -14.32
CA GLY A 216 -1.43 -23.69 -15.16
C GLY A 216 -1.44 -23.06 -16.55
N LEU A 217 -0.43 -22.27 -16.93
CA LEU A 217 -0.30 -21.75 -18.27
C LEU A 217 0.42 -22.76 -19.16
N ASN A 218 -0.35 -23.48 -19.98
CA ASN A 218 0.19 -24.40 -20.99
C ASN A 218 0.56 -23.69 -22.32
N GLN A 219 0.29 -22.37 -22.39
CA GLN A 219 0.54 -21.59 -23.60
C GLN A 219 1.95 -21.00 -23.56
N GLN A 220 2.68 -21.16 -24.63
CA GLN A 220 3.94 -20.47 -24.85
C GLN A 220 3.64 -19.02 -25.20
N LEU A 221 4.26 -18.08 -24.46
CA LEU A 221 4.16 -16.66 -24.74
C LEU A 221 5.13 -16.28 -25.88
N GLU A 222 4.77 -15.27 -26.66
CA GLU A 222 5.68 -14.69 -27.64
C GLU A 222 6.83 -13.97 -26.91
N GLU A 223 8.04 -14.02 -27.50
CA GLU A 223 9.25 -13.44 -26.90
C GLU A 223 9.13 -11.95 -26.64
N THR A 224 8.42 -11.24 -27.52
CA THR A 224 8.13 -9.80 -27.40
C THR A 224 6.70 -9.49 -27.81
N GLY A 225 6.14 -8.43 -27.28
CA GLY A 225 4.80 -7.99 -27.70
C GLY A 225 4.37 -6.69 -27.05
N THR A 226 3.14 -6.30 -27.36
CA THR A 226 2.51 -5.08 -26.85
C THR A 226 1.14 -5.40 -26.29
N ILE A 227 0.88 -4.98 -25.07
CA ILE A 227 -0.43 -5.10 -24.40
C ILE A 227 -1.06 -3.71 -24.40
N ASN A 228 -2.23 -3.59 -25.03
CA ASN A 228 -2.99 -2.35 -25.11
C ASN A 228 -4.40 -2.62 -24.58
N LEU A 229 -4.58 -2.45 -23.28
CA LEU A 229 -5.84 -2.70 -22.58
C LEU A 229 -6.18 -1.48 -21.69
N PRO A 230 -7.26 -0.75 -21.98
CA PRO A 230 -7.64 0.43 -21.23
C PRO A 230 -8.07 0.09 -19.80
N LEU A 231 -7.64 0.88 -18.82
CA LEU A 231 -7.81 0.60 -17.39
C LEU A 231 -8.64 1.66 -16.67
N CYS A 232 -9.52 1.20 -15.78
CA CYS A 232 -10.21 2.03 -14.80
C CYS A 232 -10.25 1.34 -13.43
N LEU A 233 -10.58 2.13 -12.39
CA LEU A 233 -10.83 1.59 -11.06
C LEU A 233 -12.06 0.68 -11.09
N ASN A 234 -11.97 -0.51 -10.51
CA ASN A 234 -13.13 -1.36 -10.29
C ASN A 234 -13.97 -0.77 -9.13
N PRO A 235 -15.16 -0.23 -9.39
CA PRO A 235 -15.96 0.40 -8.34
C PRO A 235 -16.50 -0.60 -7.31
N LEU A 236 -16.60 -1.88 -7.70
CA LEU A 236 -17.15 -2.94 -6.86
C LEU A 236 -16.08 -3.69 -6.06
N ASP A 237 -14.79 -3.53 -6.43
CA ASP A 237 -13.69 -4.26 -5.80
C ASP A 237 -12.43 -3.39 -5.68
N ARG A 238 -12.49 -2.36 -4.86
CA ARG A 238 -11.34 -1.49 -4.59
C ARG A 238 -10.30 -2.21 -3.72
N PRO A 239 -9.00 -2.01 -3.94
CA PRO A 239 -8.36 -1.04 -4.86
C PRO A 239 -8.08 -1.57 -6.27
N ARG A 240 -8.64 -2.74 -6.66
CA ARG A 240 -8.37 -3.33 -7.98
C ARG A 240 -8.74 -2.41 -9.13
N GLN A 241 -7.94 -2.48 -10.19
CA GLN A 241 -8.25 -1.92 -11.50
C GLN A 241 -8.85 -3.02 -12.38
N MET A 242 -9.62 -2.62 -13.39
CA MET A 242 -10.20 -3.52 -14.38
C MET A 242 -9.99 -2.99 -15.79
N VAL A 243 -10.03 -3.89 -16.76
CA VAL A 243 -10.07 -3.53 -18.18
C VAL A 243 -11.49 -3.10 -18.54
N SER A 244 -11.62 -1.96 -19.20
CA SER A 244 -12.91 -1.46 -19.68
C SER A 244 -12.71 -0.60 -20.92
N GLU A 245 -13.30 -1.00 -22.03
CA GLU A 245 -13.28 -0.22 -23.27
C GLU A 245 -14.10 1.09 -23.14
N GLU A 246 -15.16 1.08 -22.34
CA GLU A 246 -16.07 2.22 -22.19
C GLU A 246 -15.54 3.28 -21.21
N TYR A 247 -14.99 2.85 -20.06
CA TYR A 247 -14.59 3.75 -18.97
C TYR A 247 -13.07 3.79 -18.74
N GLY A 248 -12.33 2.93 -19.40
CA GLY A 248 -10.88 2.78 -19.22
C GLY A 248 -10.09 3.91 -19.88
N LYS A 249 -9.04 4.35 -19.20
CA LYS A 249 -8.04 5.24 -19.78
C LYS A 249 -7.04 4.42 -20.55
N PRO A 250 -6.59 4.86 -21.75
CA PRO A 250 -5.60 4.15 -22.56
C PRO A 250 -4.37 3.76 -21.73
N ALA A 251 -3.99 2.50 -21.82
CA ALA A 251 -2.82 1.95 -21.15
C ALA A 251 -2.10 0.99 -22.09
N VAL A 252 -0.79 1.22 -22.28
CA VAL A 252 0.05 0.47 -23.22
C VAL A 252 1.33 0.03 -22.52
N THR A 253 1.65 -1.25 -22.63
CA THR A 253 2.87 -1.85 -22.10
C THR A 253 3.51 -2.71 -23.18
N GLU A 254 4.76 -2.44 -23.55
CA GLU A 254 5.59 -3.36 -24.32
C GLU A 254 6.30 -4.32 -23.37
N TYR A 255 6.60 -5.53 -23.86
CA TYR A 255 7.30 -6.51 -23.06
C TYR A 255 8.31 -7.32 -23.86
N ARG A 256 9.28 -7.88 -23.13
CA ARG A 256 10.24 -8.88 -23.65
C ARG A 256 10.45 -9.96 -22.60
N ILE A 257 10.35 -11.22 -22.99
CA ILE A 257 10.73 -12.36 -22.15
C ILE A 257 12.24 -12.39 -22.05
N LEU A 258 12.75 -12.46 -20.83
CA LEU A 258 14.19 -12.53 -20.52
C LEU A 258 14.62 -13.97 -20.28
N ASN A 259 13.76 -14.74 -19.60
CA ASN A 259 13.97 -16.17 -19.36
C ASN A 259 12.62 -16.85 -19.19
N ASP A 260 12.47 -18.02 -19.73
CA ASP A 260 11.26 -18.86 -19.65
C ASP A 260 11.63 -20.22 -19.06
N SER A 261 11.10 -20.52 -17.89
CA SER A 261 11.27 -21.80 -17.19
C SER A 261 9.92 -22.45 -16.93
N ASP A 262 9.92 -23.71 -16.55
CA ASP A 262 8.69 -24.46 -16.26
C ASP A 262 7.84 -23.85 -15.14
N LYS A 263 8.46 -23.11 -14.24
CA LYS A 263 7.81 -22.56 -13.06
C LYS A 263 7.53 -21.06 -13.15
N TYR A 264 8.48 -20.30 -13.68
CA TYR A 264 8.41 -18.84 -13.75
C TYR A 264 8.89 -18.31 -15.09
N ILE A 265 8.30 -17.19 -15.52
CA ILE A 265 8.77 -16.41 -16.66
C ILE A 265 9.36 -15.12 -16.13
N ARG A 266 10.66 -14.86 -16.38
CA ARG A 266 11.27 -13.57 -16.13
C ARG A 266 11.04 -12.66 -17.34
N ILE A 267 10.43 -11.50 -17.09
CA ILE A 267 9.97 -10.60 -18.16
C ILE A 267 10.43 -9.17 -17.89
N ALA A 268 10.85 -8.47 -18.93
CA ALA A 268 11.02 -7.03 -18.95
C ALA A 268 9.75 -6.35 -19.47
N LEU A 269 9.26 -5.34 -18.76
CA LEU A 269 8.05 -4.59 -19.05
C LEU A 269 8.39 -3.10 -19.24
N TYR A 270 7.95 -2.53 -20.35
CA TYR A 270 8.20 -1.16 -20.77
C TYR A 270 6.87 -0.39 -20.82
N PRO A 271 6.41 0.22 -19.71
CA PRO A 271 5.15 0.94 -19.71
C PRO A 271 5.26 2.28 -20.45
N LEU A 272 4.58 2.42 -21.57
CA LEU A 272 4.46 3.67 -22.33
C LEU A 272 3.49 4.65 -21.66
N THR A 273 2.61 4.13 -20.83
CA THR A 273 1.67 4.89 -19.97
C THR A 273 1.92 4.52 -18.50
N GLY A 274 1.32 5.25 -17.55
CA GLY A 274 1.51 5.01 -16.11
C GLY A 274 0.18 4.95 -15.37
N ARG A 275 -0.69 3.98 -15.66
CA ARG A 275 -1.95 3.79 -14.93
C ARG A 275 -1.72 2.98 -13.66
N THR A 276 -2.53 3.21 -12.66
CA THR A 276 -2.51 2.43 -11.40
C THR A 276 -2.61 0.95 -11.72
N HIS A 277 -1.75 0.13 -11.10
CA HIS A 277 -1.65 -1.31 -11.29
C HIS A 277 -1.48 -1.78 -12.75
N GLN A 278 -1.06 -0.90 -13.68
CA GLN A 278 -1.04 -1.20 -15.12
C GLN A 278 -0.33 -2.51 -15.43
N LEU A 279 0.91 -2.67 -14.99
CA LEU A 279 1.71 -3.87 -15.28
C LEU A 279 1.08 -5.12 -14.67
N ARG A 280 0.52 -5.01 -13.48
CA ARG A 280 -0.12 -6.10 -12.75
C ARG A 280 -1.38 -6.59 -13.46
N VAL A 281 -2.22 -5.68 -13.95
CA VAL A 281 -3.44 -6.03 -14.71
C VAL A 281 -3.07 -6.56 -16.09
N HIS A 282 -2.15 -5.90 -16.79
CA HIS A 282 -1.76 -6.31 -18.15
C HIS A 282 -1.17 -7.72 -18.20
N THR A 283 -0.40 -8.12 -17.19
CA THR A 283 0.14 -9.48 -17.10
C THR A 283 -0.92 -10.52 -16.72
N ALA A 284 -1.81 -10.17 -15.79
CA ALA A 284 -2.80 -11.09 -15.23
C ALA A 284 -4.05 -11.29 -16.11
N HIS A 285 -4.48 -10.24 -16.85
CA HIS A 285 -5.73 -10.26 -17.60
C HIS A 285 -5.68 -11.25 -18.78
N HIS A 286 -6.78 -11.97 -19.05
CA HIS A 286 -6.86 -12.99 -20.12
C HIS A 286 -6.64 -12.44 -21.55
N GLN A 287 -6.93 -11.16 -21.79
CA GLN A 287 -6.61 -10.46 -23.05
C GLN A 287 -5.18 -9.89 -23.06
N GLY A 288 -4.46 -9.91 -21.95
CA GLY A 288 -3.04 -9.62 -21.83
C GLY A 288 -2.22 -10.89 -21.91
N LEU A 289 -1.34 -11.12 -20.91
CA LEU A 289 -0.52 -12.34 -20.88
C LEU A 289 -1.20 -13.53 -20.21
N ASN A 290 -2.33 -13.33 -19.54
CA ASN A 290 -3.01 -14.36 -18.75
C ASN A 290 -2.08 -15.09 -17.78
N CYS A 291 -1.06 -14.40 -17.29
CA CYS A 291 0.00 -14.92 -16.43
C CYS A 291 0.34 -13.87 -15.38
N PRO A 292 -0.26 -13.93 -14.18
CA PRO A 292 -0.08 -12.91 -13.14
C PRO A 292 1.35 -12.90 -12.64
N ILE A 293 1.76 -11.74 -12.11
CA ILE A 293 3.05 -11.58 -11.44
C ILE A 293 3.04 -12.42 -10.15
N LEU A 294 4.12 -13.13 -9.90
CA LEU A 294 4.32 -13.92 -8.68
C LEU A 294 4.17 -13.02 -7.44
N GLY A 295 3.36 -13.48 -6.48
CA GLY A 295 3.11 -12.76 -5.25
C GLY A 295 2.12 -11.60 -5.37
N ASP A 296 1.44 -11.45 -6.51
CA ASP A 296 0.39 -10.45 -6.67
C ASP A 296 -0.90 -10.90 -5.96
N GLU A 297 -1.12 -10.41 -4.74
CA GLU A 297 -2.30 -10.75 -3.94
C GLU A 297 -3.63 -10.18 -4.48
N LEU A 298 -3.57 -9.19 -5.39
CA LEU A 298 -4.77 -8.60 -5.99
C LEU A 298 -5.19 -9.31 -7.28
N TYR A 299 -4.24 -9.73 -8.12
CA TYR A 299 -4.53 -10.26 -9.46
C TYR A 299 -4.03 -11.69 -9.68
N GLY A 300 -3.36 -12.27 -8.69
CA GLY A 300 -2.78 -13.60 -8.72
C GLY A 300 -2.85 -14.29 -7.36
N LYS A 301 -1.75 -14.91 -6.94
CA LYS A 301 -1.60 -15.61 -5.67
C LYS A 301 -0.58 -14.91 -4.79
N LYS A 302 -0.88 -14.76 -3.51
CA LYS A 302 0.02 -14.17 -2.51
C LYS A 302 1.28 -15.04 -2.35
N ALA A 303 2.44 -14.37 -2.24
CA ALA A 303 3.71 -14.93 -1.82
C ALA A 303 4.34 -14.01 -0.75
N ASP A 304 5.63 -14.17 -0.48
CA ASP A 304 6.38 -13.32 0.46
C ASP A 304 6.43 -11.85 0.04
N ARG A 305 6.47 -11.60 -1.29
CA ARG A 305 6.43 -10.24 -1.88
C ARG A 305 5.81 -10.26 -3.27
N LEU A 306 5.51 -9.07 -3.79
CA LEU A 306 5.26 -8.88 -5.22
C LEU A 306 6.61 -8.87 -5.96
N TYR A 307 6.79 -9.77 -6.92
CA TYR A 307 8.00 -9.90 -7.73
C TYR A 307 7.94 -8.95 -8.95
N LEU A 308 7.86 -7.64 -8.65
CA LEU A 308 7.85 -6.53 -9.61
C LEU A 308 8.80 -5.44 -9.13
N HIS A 309 9.76 -5.07 -9.98
CA HIS A 309 10.80 -4.11 -9.66
C HIS A 309 11.00 -3.08 -10.78
N ALA A 310 11.02 -1.80 -10.45
CA ALA A 310 11.38 -0.71 -11.35
C ALA A 310 12.91 -0.67 -11.49
N GLU A 311 13.45 -1.34 -12.50
CA GLU A 311 14.87 -1.65 -12.64
C GLU A 311 15.66 -0.53 -13.31
N TYR A 312 15.04 0.22 -14.24
CA TYR A 312 15.74 1.22 -15.05
C TYR A 312 14.87 2.44 -15.27
N ILE A 313 15.52 3.61 -15.20
CA ILE A 313 14.96 4.90 -15.57
C ILE A 313 15.95 5.74 -16.36
N GLU A 314 15.49 6.35 -17.46
CA GLU A 314 16.25 7.30 -18.27
C GLU A 314 15.46 8.59 -18.42
N PHE A 315 16.08 9.70 -18.12
CA PHE A 315 15.47 11.03 -18.21
C PHE A 315 16.51 12.09 -18.58
N ARG A 316 16.04 13.24 -19.07
CA ARG A 316 16.91 14.41 -19.29
C ARG A 316 17.03 15.20 -17.99
N HIS A 317 18.26 15.49 -17.58
CA HIS A 317 18.49 16.29 -16.38
C HIS A 317 17.90 17.70 -16.54
N PRO A 318 17.01 18.16 -15.62
CA PRO A 318 16.29 19.44 -15.77
C PRO A 318 17.17 20.68 -15.86
N VAL A 319 18.33 20.66 -15.22
CA VAL A 319 19.25 21.82 -15.16
C VAL A 319 20.37 21.70 -16.20
N TYR A 320 21.03 20.54 -16.26
CA TYR A 320 22.20 20.35 -17.12
C TYR A 320 21.84 19.91 -18.54
N GLY A 321 20.66 19.36 -18.75
CA GLY A 321 20.21 18.91 -20.06
C GLY A 321 20.76 17.55 -20.54
N ASP A 322 21.64 16.94 -19.78
CA ASP A 322 22.24 15.64 -20.10
C ASP A 322 21.23 14.50 -19.91
N ILE A 323 21.43 13.40 -20.63
CA ILE A 323 20.66 12.17 -20.43
C ILE A 323 21.27 11.43 -19.24
N ILE A 324 20.45 11.20 -18.22
CA ILE A 324 20.79 10.39 -17.05
C ILE A 324 20.15 9.02 -17.19
N CYS A 325 20.96 7.96 -17.09
CA CYS A 325 20.53 6.57 -17.13
C CYS A 325 20.89 5.92 -15.80
N ILE A 326 19.90 5.39 -15.08
CA ILE A 326 20.10 4.75 -13.80
C ILE A 326 19.50 3.35 -13.85
N GLN A 327 20.27 2.38 -13.38
CA GLN A 327 19.85 0.98 -13.27
C GLN A 327 20.12 0.45 -11.87
N LYS A 328 19.15 -0.28 -11.34
CA LYS A 328 19.25 -1.05 -10.11
C LYS A 328 18.60 -2.39 -10.35
N GLU A 329 19.38 -3.45 -10.36
CA GLU A 329 18.89 -4.81 -10.63
C GLU A 329 17.95 -5.29 -9.53
N ALA A 330 16.97 -6.11 -9.92
CA ALA A 330 16.08 -6.78 -8.97
C ALA A 330 16.86 -7.86 -8.20
N GLU A 331 16.57 -8.00 -6.92
CA GLU A 331 17.18 -9.02 -6.03
C GLU A 331 16.60 -10.43 -6.22
N PHE A 332 15.79 -10.66 -7.26
CA PHE A 332 15.11 -11.93 -7.55
C PHE A 332 15.29 -12.37 -9.01
#